data_566e6f522fd9a9f6c685beaf0faa96dc
#
_entry.id   566e6f522fd9a9f6c685beaf0faa96dc
#
_cell.length_a   1.000
_cell.length_b   1.000
_cell.length_c   1.000
_cell.angle_alpha   90.00
_cell.angle_beta   90.00
_cell.angle_gamma   90.00
#
_symmetry.space_group_name_H-M   'P 1'
#
loop_
_entity.id
_entity.type
_entity.pdbx_description
1 polymer ?
#
loop_
_entity_poly.entity_id
_entity_poly.type
_entity_poly.pdbx_seq_one_letter_code
_entity_poly.pdbx_strand_id
1 'polypeptide(L)'
;MDQSAIESPREPAASRPGGDASAAGGAATRRSFEQQAGLFSGPGAVFGRSFLSVLEWLEPLSPDWIALDVACGAAHVAQEIAPRVRQVVGIDLTPALLRLGAARLAAAGIGNVLLQEGDAAALPFTDGAFDLVVCRAALHHFPDPAVQVAEMARVCRPGGRVVVSDMLAPSAAGRTAFDALHRVIDPSHARCLLDDEMSDLITTHVGAITHRTRPGLTYTLPTEAFLTGAGQPDAAMAALRAELAGGPRTGFRPASTGTVITVTFDRAIMASSRER
;
A
#
# COMPACT_ATOMS: atom_id res chain seq x y z
N MET A 1 28.58 18.06 -12.41
CA MET A 1 27.75 17.26 -11.52
C MET A 1 27.12 18.25 -10.56
N ASP A 2 25.91 18.66 -10.86
CA ASP A 2 25.20 19.70 -10.08
C ASP A 2 24.35 19.02 -9.01
N GLN A 3 24.75 19.21 -7.75
CA GLN A 3 24.06 18.67 -6.55
C GLN A 3 23.03 19.65 -5.98
N SER A 4 22.65 20.68 -6.73
CA SER A 4 21.89 21.83 -6.21
C SER A 4 20.36 21.68 -6.21
N ALA A 5 19.78 20.51 -6.47
CA ALA A 5 18.32 20.34 -6.58
C ALA A 5 17.64 19.74 -5.35
N ILE A 6 18.33 19.56 -4.22
CA ILE A 6 17.70 19.15 -2.95
C ILE A 6 17.85 20.31 -1.98
N GLU A 7 16.94 21.28 -2.08
CA GLU A 7 16.83 22.34 -1.07
C GLU A 7 16.33 21.78 0.26
N SER A 8 16.88 22.35 1.34
CA SER A 8 16.63 22.03 2.75
C SER A 8 15.14 22.00 3.13
N PRO A 9 14.77 21.22 4.14
CA PRO A 9 13.37 21.10 4.57
C PRO A 9 12.83 22.48 5.03
N ARG A 10 11.63 22.82 4.57
CA ARG A 10 10.88 23.99 5.03
C ARG A 10 10.52 23.80 6.52
N GLU A 11 10.50 24.92 7.26
CA GLU A 11 9.93 24.97 8.60
C GLU A 11 8.50 24.38 8.61
N PRO A 12 8.08 23.71 9.69
CA PRO A 12 6.78 23.06 9.76
C PRO A 12 5.68 24.12 9.63
N ALA A 13 4.83 23.96 8.63
CA ALA A 13 3.62 24.75 8.46
C ALA A 13 2.72 24.63 9.68
N ALA A 14 2.10 25.72 10.10
CA ALA A 14 1.21 25.82 11.24
C ALA A 14 0.16 24.69 11.25
N SER A 15 -0.04 24.07 12.42
CA SER A 15 -0.96 22.96 12.67
C SER A 15 -2.37 23.21 12.11
N ARG A 16 -2.78 22.37 11.14
CA ARG A 16 -4.16 22.30 10.66
C ARG A 16 -5.05 21.62 11.72
N PRO A 17 -6.30 22.08 11.94
CA PRO A 17 -7.23 21.41 12.84
C PRO A 17 -7.58 20.03 12.26
N GLY A 18 -7.24 18.96 12.94
CA GLY A 18 -7.38 17.54 12.54
C GLY A 18 -6.17 16.69 12.91
N GLY A 19 -5.08 17.28 13.37
CA GLY A 19 -3.79 16.62 13.58
C GLY A 19 -3.77 15.51 14.65
N ASP A 20 -4.58 15.58 15.68
CA ASP A 20 -4.48 14.64 16.81
C ASP A 20 -4.99 13.22 16.49
N ALA A 21 -6.07 13.09 15.74
CA ALA A 21 -6.60 11.77 15.35
C ALA A 21 -5.72 11.06 14.30
N SER A 22 -5.16 11.83 13.36
CA SER A 22 -4.21 11.33 12.35
C SER A 22 -2.90 10.87 12.99
N ALA A 23 -2.35 11.66 13.91
CA ALA A 23 -1.12 11.32 14.63
C ALA A 23 -1.27 10.07 15.51
N ALA A 24 -2.41 9.92 16.20
CA ALA A 24 -2.70 8.75 17.00
C ALA A 24 -2.87 7.48 16.15
N GLY A 25 -3.55 7.58 15.01
CA GLY A 25 -3.70 6.51 14.04
C GLY A 25 -2.36 6.07 13.46
N GLY A 26 -1.52 7.02 13.03
CA GLY A 26 -0.18 6.76 12.53
C GLY A 26 0.72 6.05 13.54
N ALA A 27 0.67 6.46 14.82
CA ALA A 27 1.44 5.81 15.87
C ALA A 27 1.00 4.36 16.14
N ALA A 28 -0.30 4.06 16.03
CA ALA A 28 -0.80 2.69 16.15
C ALA A 28 -0.37 1.82 14.97
N THR A 29 -0.49 2.31 13.75
CA THR A 29 -0.04 1.67 12.52
C THR A 29 1.46 1.38 12.59
N ARG A 30 2.28 2.36 12.95
CA ARG A 30 3.74 2.19 13.13
C ARG A 30 4.05 1.05 14.10
N ARG A 31 3.45 1.04 15.30
CA ARG A 31 3.69 -0.02 16.30
C ARG A 31 3.33 -1.41 15.77
N SER A 32 2.21 -1.53 15.05
CA SER A 32 1.78 -2.79 14.46
C SER A 32 2.81 -3.30 13.46
N PHE A 33 3.27 -2.47 12.54
CA PHE A 33 4.26 -2.86 11.54
C PHE A 33 5.67 -3.07 12.13
N GLU A 34 6.05 -2.38 13.19
CA GLU A 34 7.30 -2.67 13.91
C GLU A 34 7.29 -4.09 14.48
N GLN A 35 6.15 -4.55 15.03
CA GLN A 35 6.00 -5.92 15.53
C GLN A 35 5.99 -6.97 14.41
N GLN A 36 5.43 -6.61 13.28
CA GLN A 36 5.29 -7.48 12.10
C GLN A 36 6.51 -7.46 11.17
N ALA A 37 7.51 -6.61 11.42
CA ALA A 37 8.62 -6.38 10.47
C ALA A 37 9.32 -7.67 10.02
N GLY A 38 9.47 -8.67 10.91
CA GLY A 38 10.07 -9.96 10.59
C GLY A 38 9.37 -10.74 9.47
N LEU A 39 8.08 -10.47 9.21
CA LEU A 39 7.28 -11.15 8.20
C LEU A 39 7.62 -10.69 6.77
N PHE A 40 8.21 -9.52 6.66
CA PHE A 40 8.58 -8.92 5.37
C PHE A 40 10.00 -9.32 4.93
N SER A 41 10.72 -10.11 5.74
CA SER A 41 12.13 -10.44 5.50
C SER A 41 12.38 -11.78 4.82
N GLY A 42 11.41 -12.72 4.78
CA GLY A 42 11.59 -14.10 4.30
C GLY A 42 11.36 -14.26 2.79
N PRO A 43 11.93 -15.34 2.17
CA PRO A 43 11.67 -15.69 0.77
C PRO A 43 10.22 -16.09 0.49
N GLY A 44 9.42 -16.38 1.52
CA GLY A 44 7.98 -16.66 1.47
C GLY A 44 7.12 -15.49 1.95
N ALA A 45 7.68 -14.29 2.03
CA ALA A 45 6.92 -13.11 2.45
C ALA A 45 5.61 -13.03 1.67
N VAL A 46 4.50 -12.87 2.39
CA VAL A 46 3.12 -12.79 1.86
C VAL A 46 3.00 -11.72 0.75
N PHE A 47 3.93 -10.78 0.70
CA PHE A 47 4.04 -9.71 -0.27
C PHE A 47 5.12 -9.95 -1.35
N GLY A 48 5.52 -11.22 -1.59
CA GLY A 48 6.49 -11.59 -2.60
C GLY A 48 6.08 -11.24 -4.04
N ARG A 49 6.90 -11.65 -5.02
CA ARG A 49 6.75 -11.32 -6.45
C ARG A 49 5.36 -11.57 -7.05
N SER A 50 4.63 -12.56 -6.58
CA SER A 50 3.26 -12.84 -7.05
C SER A 50 2.26 -11.71 -6.76
N PHE A 51 2.54 -10.85 -5.78
CA PHE A 51 1.75 -9.65 -5.49
C PHE A 51 2.21 -8.40 -6.28
N LEU A 52 3.28 -8.52 -7.07
CA LEU A 52 3.84 -7.41 -7.84
C LEU A 52 3.22 -7.26 -9.23
N SER A 53 2.04 -7.86 -9.50
CA SER A 53 1.28 -7.60 -10.75
C SER A 53 0.98 -6.11 -10.99
N VAL A 54 1.12 -5.27 -9.95
CA VAL A 54 1.08 -3.82 -10.10
C VAL A 54 2.13 -3.31 -11.11
N LEU A 55 3.25 -4.01 -11.29
CA LEU A 55 4.32 -3.59 -12.21
C LEU A 55 3.85 -3.50 -13.66
N GLU A 56 2.91 -4.36 -14.07
CA GLU A 56 2.32 -4.31 -15.42
C GLU A 56 1.55 -2.99 -15.66
N TRP A 57 1.08 -2.36 -14.58
CA TRP A 57 0.31 -1.12 -14.62
C TRP A 57 1.16 0.14 -14.46
N LEU A 58 2.43 -0.03 -14.12
CA LEU A 58 3.40 1.06 -14.07
C LEU A 58 3.97 1.40 -15.44
N GLU A 59 3.80 0.50 -16.42
CA GLU A 59 4.28 0.73 -17.78
C GLU A 59 3.50 1.82 -18.53
N PRO A 60 4.18 2.56 -19.45
CA PRO A 60 5.62 2.53 -19.68
C PRO A 60 6.38 3.26 -18.57
N LEU A 61 7.57 2.74 -18.20
CA LEU A 61 8.54 3.45 -17.37
C LEU A 61 9.60 4.13 -18.25
N SER A 62 10.24 5.18 -17.74
CA SER A 62 11.33 5.87 -18.43
C SER A 62 12.59 5.93 -17.56
N PRO A 63 13.78 5.70 -18.13
CA PRO A 63 15.05 5.80 -17.40
C PRO A 63 15.35 7.22 -16.88
N ASP A 64 14.62 8.23 -17.36
CA ASP A 64 14.75 9.61 -16.89
C ASP A 64 13.83 9.94 -15.70
N TRP A 65 12.90 9.08 -15.36
CA TRP A 65 11.87 9.34 -14.34
C TRP A 65 12.42 9.24 -12.92
N ILE A 66 11.90 10.11 -12.06
CA ILE A 66 11.97 9.98 -10.60
C ILE A 66 10.63 9.45 -10.12
N ALA A 67 10.67 8.33 -9.41
CA ALA A 67 9.47 7.69 -8.85
C ALA A 67 9.43 7.82 -7.32
N LEU A 68 8.22 7.94 -6.77
CA LEU A 68 7.93 7.87 -5.34
C LEU A 68 7.13 6.61 -5.04
N ASP A 69 7.60 5.80 -4.09
CA ASP A 69 6.91 4.64 -3.53
C ASP A 69 6.39 5.04 -2.14
N VAL A 70 5.09 5.30 -2.02
CA VAL A 70 4.42 5.79 -0.81
C VAL A 70 3.98 4.62 0.05
N ALA A 71 4.30 4.67 1.34
CA ALA A 71 4.17 3.55 2.28
C ALA A 71 4.89 2.31 1.72
N CYS A 72 6.16 2.50 1.38
CA CYS A 72 6.98 1.54 0.63
C CYS A 72 7.30 0.26 1.42
N GLY A 73 7.09 0.25 2.73
CA GLY A 73 7.40 -0.87 3.61
C GLY A 73 8.86 -1.32 3.46
N ALA A 74 9.06 -2.60 3.18
CA ALA A 74 10.38 -3.18 2.91
C ALA A 74 10.85 -3.02 1.45
N ALA A 75 10.41 -1.97 0.75
CA ALA A 75 10.87 -1.52 -0.56
C ALA A 75 10.71 -2.56 -1.70
N HIS A 76 9.65 -3.37 -1.67
CA HIS A 76 9.44 -4.38 -2.71
C HIS A 76 9.13 -3.76 -4.08
N VAL A 77 8.26 -2.73 -4.13
CA VAL A 77 7.94 -2.03 -5.38
C VAL A 77 9.15 -1.23 -5.84
N ALA A 78 9.76 -0.46 -4.94
CA ALA A 78 10.96 0.31 -5.23
C ALA A 78 12.08 -0.56 -5.83
N GLN A 79 12.33 -1.76 -5.29
CA GLN A 79 13.31 -2.72 -5.81
C GLN A 79 13.05 -3.09 -7.28
N GLU A 80 11.80 -3.37 -7.61
CA GLU A 80 11.44 -3.86 -8.96
C GLU A 80 11.46 -2.76 -10.02
N ILE A 81 11.13 -1.51 -9.65
CA ILE A 81 11.12 -0.40 -10.61
C ILE A 81 12.48 0.31 -10.75
N ALA A 82 13.35 0.22 -9.74
CA ALA A 82 14.64 0.90 -9.71
C ALA A 82 15.50 0.68 -10.95
N PRO A 83 15.62 -0.54 -11.54
CA PRO A 83 16.43 -0.75 -12.75
C PRO A 83 15.90 -0.04 -14.00
N ARG A 84 14.72 0.54 -13.97
CA ARG A 84 13.96 1.05 -15.13
C ARG A 84 13.68 2.55 -15.05
N VAL A 85 14.11 3.19 -13.97
CA VAL A 85 13.95 4.63 -13.72
C VAL A 85 15.27 5.25 -13.28
N ARG A 86 15.38 6.57 -13.34
CA ARG A 86 16.58 7.29 -12.88
C ARG A 86 16.78 7.12 -11.37
N GLN A 87 15.73 7.26 -10.59
CA GLN A 87 15.75 7.18 -9.13
C GLN A 87 14.40 6.79 -8.57
N VAL A 88 14.41 6.09 -7.45
CA VAL A 88 13.22 5.86 -6.63
C VAL A 88 13.45 6.49 -5.26
N VAL A 89 12.43 7.18 -4.74
CA VAL A 89 12.33 7.53 -3.33
C VAL A 89 11.25 6.64 -2.72
N GLY A 90 11.58 5.92 -1.65
CA GLY A 90 10.61 5.17 -0.85
C GLY A 90 10.38 5.89 0.47
N ILE A 91 9.14 6.16 0.81
CA ILE A 91 8.76 6.77 2.09
C ILE A 91 7.85 5.83 2.89
N ASP A 92 8.15 5.64 4.17
CA ASP A 92 7.35 4.83 5.09
C ASP A 92 7.42 5.39 6.51
N LEU A 93 6.36 5.18 7.28
CA LEU A 93 6.26 5.61 8.66
C LEU A 93 7.09 4.71 9.61
N THR A 94 7.51 3.51 9.17
CA THR A 94 8.06 2.43 10.00
C THR A 94 9.55 2.23 9.76
N PRO A 95 10.45 2.74 10.63
CA PRO A 95 11.89 2.60 10.46
C PRO A 95 12.37 1.16 10.38
N ALA A 96 11.70 0.22 11.05
CA ALA A 96 12.05 -1.20 10.99
C ALA A 96 11.89 -1.76 9.56
N LEU A 97 10.82 -1.40 8.86
CA LEU A 97 10.59 -1.80 7.47
C LEU A 97 11.61 -1.15 6.52
N LEU A 98 11.91 0.14 6.72
CA LEU A 98 12.93 0.84 5.93
C LEU A 98 14.32 0.19 6.06
N ARG A 99 14.69 -0.25 7.27
CA ARG A 99 15.95 -1.02 7.47
C ARG A 99 15.95 -2.34 6.71
N LEU A 100 14.84 -3.07 6.69
CA LEU A 100 14.70 -4.30 5.90
C LEU A 100 14.78 -4.01 4.40
N GLY A 101 14.14 -2.93 3.95
CA GLY A 101 14.23 -2.46 2.57
C GLY A 101 15.65 -2.12 2.16
N ALA A 102 16.38 -1.37 3.00
CA ALA A 102 17.78 -1.01 2.75
C ALA A 102 18.66 -2.27 2.63
N ALA A 103 18.51 -3.24 3.53
CA ALA A 103 19.24 -4.51 3.46
C ALA A 103 18.90 -5.30 2.18
N ARG A 104 17.63 -5.33 1.77
CA ARG A 104 17.16 -5.96 0.53
C ARG A 104 17.78 -5.32 -0.71
N LEU A 105 17.74 -4.00 -0.79
CA LEU A 105 18.30 -3.23 -1.91
C LEU A 105 19.82 -3.43 -2.02
N ALA A 106 20.52 -3.41 -0.90
CA ALA A 106 21.96 -3.67 -0.85
C ALA A 106 22.29 -5.09 -1.33
N ALA A 107 21.54 -6.10 -0.89
CA ALA A 107 21.71 -7.49 -1.33
C ALA A 107 21.43 -7.68 -2.83
N ALA A 108 20.56 -6.85 -3.41
CA ALA A 108 20.25 -6.85 -4.84
C ALA A 108 21.22 -5.97 -5.67
N GLY A 109 22.17 -5.26 -5.05
CA GLY A 109 23.08 -4.35 -5.73
C GLY A 109 22.41 -3.10 -6.30
N ILE A 110 21.28 -2.68 -5.74
CA ILE A 110 20.50 -1.53 -6.20
C ILE A 110 20.95 -0.28 -5.45
N GLY A 111 21.46 0.72 -6.16
CA GLY A 111 22.02 1.95 -5.58
C GLY A 111 21.23 3.23 -5.87
N ASN A 112 20.18 3.16 -6.69
CA ASN A 112 19.38 4.34 -7.07
C ASN A 112 18.04 4.42 -6.33
N VAL A 113 17.94 3.84 -5.13
CA VAL A 113 16.78 3.95 -4.24
C VAL A 113 17.20 4.68 -2.96
N LEU A 114 16.46 5.74 -2.63
CA LEU A 114 16.57 6.46 -1.37
C LEU A 114 15.36 6.10 -0.49
N LEU A 115 15.63 5.62 0.73
CA LEU A 115 14.57 5.33 1.71
C LEU A 115 14.53 6.42 2.77
N GLN A 116 13.33 6.92 3.07
CA GLN A 116 13.10 8.00 4.02
C GLN A 116 11.95 7.68 4.96
N GLU A 117 12.11 7.99 6.25
CA GLU A 117 11.00 7.99 7.21
C GLU A 117 10.09 9.19 6.97
N GLY A 118 8.76 8.99 6.95
CA GLY A 118 7.80 10.07 6.84
C GLY A 118 6.37 9.60 6.76
N ASP A 119 5.45 10.55 6.95
CA ASP A 119 4.00 10.33 6.92
C ASP A 119 3.47 10.64 5.51
N ALA A 120 2.72 9.69 4.95
CA ALA A 120 2.03 9.88 3.66
C ALA A 120 0.96 10.98 3.69
N ALA A 121 0.49 11.37 4.88
CA ALA A 121 -0.44 12.49 5.05
C ALA A 121 0.22 13.87 4.94
N ALA A 122 1.56 13.94 4.96
CA ALA A 122 2.34 15.18 4.87
C ALA A 122 3.69 14.89 4.21
N LEU A 123 3.67 14.61 2.91
CA LEU A 123 4.87 14.24 2.14
C LEU A 123 5.88 15.40 2.11
N PRO A 124 7.14 15.19 2.56
CA PRO A 124 8.13 16.26 2.68
C PRO A 124 8.78 16.61 1.34
N PHE A 125 8.00 16.65 0.27
CA PHE A 125 8.45 16.94 -1.07
C PHE A 125 7.71 18.14 -1.65
N THR A 126 8.37 18.84 -2.57
CA THR A 126 7.76 19.95 -3.31
C THR A 126 6.68 19.45 -4.28
N ASP A 127 5.78 20.34 -4.67
CA ASP A 127 4.76 20.05 -5.67
C ASP A 127 5.41 19.65 -7.00
N GLY A 128 4.92 18.57 -7.60
CA GLY A 128 5.37 18.13 -8.92
C GLY A 128 6.79 17.53 -8.96
N ALA A 129 7.32 17.05 -7.84
CA ALA A 129 8.68 16.51 -7.75
C ALA A 129 8.86 15.15 -8.47
N PHE A 130 7.79 14.41 -8.72
CA PHE A 130 7.86 13.03 -9.22
C PHE A 130 7.11 12.82 -10.53
N ASP A 131 7.69 12.00 -11.40
CA ASP A 131 7.07 11.56 -12.65
C ASP A 131 6.04 10.45 -12.43
N LEU A 132 6.31 9.58 -11.45
CA LEU A 132 5.49 8.46 -11.03
C LEU A 132 5.34 8.46 -9.51
N VAL A 133 4.12 8.33 -9.02
CA VAL A 133 3.82 8.11 -7.61
C VAL A 133 3.03 6.82 -7.48
N VAL A 134 3.52 5.91 -6.66
CA VAL A 134 2.93 4.58 -6.45
C VAL A 134 2.57 4.42 -4.98
N CYS A 135 1.40 3.83 -4.72
CA CYS A 135 1.00 3.37 -3.39
C CYS A 135 0.37 1.98 -3.51
N ARG A 136 0.91 1.01 -2.77
CA ARG A 136 0.46 -0.38 -2.86
C ARG A 136 0.18 -0.98 -1.49
N ALA A 137 -1.04 -1.52 -1.34
CA ALA A 137 -1.49 -2.23 -0.13
C ALA A 137 -1.29 -1.40 1.14
N ALA A 138 -1.71 -0.13 1.09
CA ALA A 138 -1.56 0.81 2.20
C ALA A 138 -2.82 1.66 2.46
N LEU A 139 -3.69 1.90 1.46
CA LEU A 139 -4.88 2.74 1.66
C LEU A 139 -5.77 2.23 2.79
N HIS A 140 -5.88 0.90 2.92
CA HIS A 140 -6.70 0.27 3.95
C HIS A 140 -6.15 0.45 5.39
N HIS A 141 -4.95 1.00 5.54
CA HIS A 141 -4.37 1.42 6.82
C HIS A 141 -4.59 2.91 7.11
N PHE A 142 -4.97 3.70 6.13
CA PHE A 142 -5.16 5.14 6.30
C PHE A 142 -6.55 5.44 6.88
N PRO A 143 -6.64 6.13 8.03
CA PRO A 143 -7.93 6.54 8.58
C PRO A 143 -8.73 7.44 7.63
N ASP A 144 -8.05 8.33 6.93
CA ASP A 144 -8.61 9.20 5.89
C ASP A 144 -7.73 9.15 4.63
N PRO A 145 -7.97 8.20 3.71
CA PRO A 145 -7.15 8.04 2.51
C PRO A 145 -7.21 9.22 1.54
N ALA A 146 -8.19 10.13 1.69
CA ALA A 146 -8.28 11.32 0.85
C ALA A 146 -7.09 12.26 1.05
N VAL A 147 -6.62 12.40 2.29
CA VAL A 147 -5.45 13.23 2.62
C VAL A 147 -4.21 12.68 1.91
N GLN A 148 -3.96 11.37 2.01
CA GLN A 148 -2.78 10.76 1.41
C GLN A 148 -2.84 10.78 -0.12
N VAL A 149 -4.00 10.53 -0.72
CA VAL A 149 -4.15 10.59 -2.19
C VAL A 149 -3.99 12.03 -2.70
N ALA A 150 -4.48 13.04 -1.96
CA ALA A 150 -4.25 14.44 -2.29
C ALA A 150 -2.75 14.82 -2.23
N GLU A 151 -2.02 14.32 -1.23
CA GLU A 151 -0.56 14.51 -1.14
C GLU A 151 0.17 13.81 -2.28
N MET A 152 -0.21 12.56 -2.62
CA MET A 152 0.34 11.87 -3.79
C MET A 152 0.11 12.66 -5.09
N ALA A 153 -1.08 13.22 -5.25
CA ALA A 153 -1.38 14.08 -6.40
C ALA A 153 -0.54 15.36 -6.39
N ARG A 154 -0.38 16.01 -5.23
CA ARG A 154 0.40 17.23 -5.08
C ARG A 154 1.86 17.05 -5.52
N VAL A 155 2.49 15.97 -5.05
CA VAL A 155 3.91 15.71 -5.32
C VAL A 155 4.16 15.10 -6.70
N CYS A 156 3.14 14.55 -7.35
CA CYS A 156 3.21 14.11 -8.75
C CYS A 156 3.21 15.32 -9.67
N ARG A 157 4.06 15.37 -10.70
CA ARG A 157 4.05 16.51 -11.66
C ARG A 157 2.79 16.51 -12.54
N PRO A 158 2.39 17.65 -13.09
CA PRO A 158 1.37 17.70 -14.14
C PRO A 158 1.73 16.76 -15.31
N GLY A 159 0.78 15.93 -15.72
CA GLY A 159 1.01 14.86 -16.71
C GLY A 159 1.82 13.67 -16.21
N GLY A 160 2.25 13.65 -14.95
CA GLY A 160 2.81 12.48 -14.27
C GLY A 160 1.74 11.44 -13.95
N ARG A 161 2.15 10.29 -13.43
CA ARG A 161 1.25 9.17 -13.16
C ARG A 161 1.16 8.88 -11.67
N VAL A 162 -0.06 8.66 -11.20
CA VAL A 162 -0.34 8.11 -9.88
C VAL A 162 -0.95 6.72 -10.05
N VAL A 163 -0.36 5.72 -9.40
CA VAL A 163 -0.84 4.33 -9.44
C VAL A 163 -1.12 3.85 -8.03
N VAL A 164 -2.33 3.43 -7.80
CA VAL A 164 -2.77 2.89 -6.52
C VAL A 164 -3.21 1.45 -6.70
N SER A 165 -2.78 0.59 -5.78
CA SER A 165 -3.15 -0.82 -5.77
C SER A 165 -3.49 -1.26 -4.35
N ASP A 166 -4.75 -1.65 -4.13
CA ASP A 166 -5.20 -2.08 -2.80
C ASP A 166 -6.28 -3.16 -2.86
N MET A 167 -6.50 -3.84 -1.71
CA MET A 167 -7.63 -4.74 -1.54
C MET A 167 -8.93 -3.94 -1.41
N LEU A 168 -10.00 -4.59 -1.86
CA LEU A 168 -11.35 -4.02 -1.83
C LEU A 168 -12.24 -4.77 -0.85
N ALA A 169 -13.14 -4.05 -0.22
CA ALA A 169 -14.27 -4.67 0.46
C ALA A 169 -15.18 -5.36 -0.57
N PRO A 170 -15.72 -6.56 -0.27
CA PRO A 170 -16.46 -7.35 -1.24
C PRO A 170 -17.79 -6.71 -1.67
N SER A 171 -18.39 -5.92 -0.80
CA SER A 171 -19.61 -5.13 -1.03
C SER A 171 -19.88 -4.21 0.15
N ALA A 172 -20.77 -3.24 0.00
CA ALA A 172 -21.19 -2.38 1.11
C ALA A 172 -21.78 -3.18 2.29
N ALA A 173 -22.60 -4.19 2.01
CA ALA A 173 -23.18 -5.06 3.04
C ALA A 173 -22.15 -5.98 3.70
N GLY A 174 -21.13 -6.44 2.95
CA GLY A 174 -20.10 -7.34 3.44
C GLY A 174 -18.93 -6.67 4.15
N ARG A 175 -18.75 -5.36 3.97
CA ARG A 175 -17.59 -4.60 4.46
C ARG A 175 -17.37 -4.73 5.96
N THR A 176 -18.42 -4.58 6.75
CA THR A 176 -18.32 -4.65 8.23
C THR A 176 -17.68 -5.96 8.70
N ALA A 177 -18.14 -7.09 8.14
CA ALA A 177 -17.61 -8.40 8.49
C ALA A 177 -16.17 -8.58 7.95
N PHE A 178 -15.91 -8.09 6.75
CA PHE A 178 -14.58 -8.12 6.14
C PHE A 178 -13.54 -7.34 6.95
N ASP A 179 -13.86 -6.08 7.28
CA ASP A 179 -12.98 -5.24 8.10
C ASP A 179 -12.82 -5.77 9.53
N ALA A 180 -13.86 -6.39 10.09
CA ALA A 180 -13.80 -6.99 11.43
C ALA A 180 -12.79 -8.15 11.47
N LEU A 181 -12.85 -9.08 10.51
CA LEU A 181 -11.87 -10.16 10.44
C LEU A 181 -10.48 -9.64 10.08
N HIS A 182 -10.41 -8.63 9.19
CA HIS A 182 -9.13 -8.04 8.83
C HIS A 182 -8.42 -7.42 10.04
N ARG A 183 -9.12 -6.75 10.96
CA ARG A 183 -8.52 -6.23 12.22
C ARG A 183 -8.04 -7.33 13.17
N VAL A 184 -8.65 -8.50 13.12
CA VAL A 184 -8.14 -9.68 13.84
C VAL A 184 -6.82 -10.16 13.26
N ILE A 185 -6.68 -10.09 11.92
CA ILE A 185 -5.48 -10.46 11.19
C ILE A 185 -4.42 -9.36 11.35
N ASP A 186 -4.79 -8.11 11.09
CA ASP A 186 -3.91 -6.95 11.16
C ASP A 186 -4.55 -5.84 12.01
N PRO A 187 -4.06 -5.63 13.23
CA PRO A 187 -4.58 -4.59 14.12
C PRO A 187 -4.42 -3.16 13.59
N SER A 188 -3.57 -2.93 12.60
CA SER A 188 -3.40 -1.62 11.95
C SER A 188 -4.46 -1.32 10.89
N HIS A 189 -5.32 -2.30 10.57
CA HIS A 189 -6.35 -2.14 9.55
C HIS A 189 -7.38 -1.09 9.94
N ALA A 190 -7.55 -0.07 9.10
CA ALA A 190 -8.59 0.94 9.26
C ALA A 190 -9.88 0.52 8.55
N ARG A 191 -9.88 0.50 7.23
CA ARG A 191 -11.05 0.18 6.41
C ARG A 191 -10.65 -0.14 4.97
N CYS A 192 -11.22 -1.16 4.35
CA CYS A 192 -11.17 -1.35 2.91
C CYS A 192 -12.20 -0.48 2.19
N LEU A 193 -11.77 0.11 1.08
CA LEU A 193 -12.65 0.84 0.17
C LEU A 193 -13.46 -0.14 -0.69
N LEU A 194 -14.63 0.31 -1.14
CA LEU A 194 -15.30 -0.29 -2.28
C LEU A 194 -14.61 0.16 -3.58
N ASP A 195 -14.89 -0.53 -4.66
CA ASP A 195 -14.29 -0.23 -5.96
C ASP A 195 -14.70 1.14 -6.51
N ASP A 196 -15.95 1.55 -6.32
CA ASP A 196 -16.46 2.88 -6.65
C ASP A 196 -15.87 3.97 -5.74
N GLU A 197 -15.80 3.73 -4.42
CA GLU A 197 -15.16 4.68 -3.48
C GLU A 197 -13.69 4.93 -3.84
N MET A 198 -12.95 3.89 -4.22
CA MET A 198 -11.56 4.04 -4.65
C MET A 198 -11.46 4.81 -5.98
N SER A 199 -12.38 4.55 -6.92
CA SER A 199 -12.46 5.28 -8.18
C SER A 199 -12.75 6.77 -7.96
N ASP A 200 -13.75 7.08 -7.13
CA ASP A 200 -14.13 8.45 -6.82
C ASP A 200 -13.00 9.21 -6.11
N LEU A 201 -12.32 8.54 -5.18
CA LEU A 201 -11.18 9.08 -4.48
C LEU A 201 -10.06 9.50 -5.45
N ILE A 202 -9.69 8.62 -6.38
CA ILE A 202 -8.64 8.90 -7.36
C ILE A 202 -9.08 9.97 -8.35
N THR A 203 -10.30 9.88 -8.85
CA THR A 203 -10.82 10.86 -9.82
C THR A 203 -10.90 12.25 -9.21
N THR A 204 -11.30 12.35 -7.94
CA THR A 204 -11.45 13.63 -7.24
C THR A 204 -10.11 14.33 -6.99
N HIS A 205 -9.07 13.57 -6.63
CA HIS A 205 -7.80 14.16 -6.16
C HIS A 205 -6.69 14.15 -7.20
N VAL A 206 -6.70 13.20 -8.14
CA VAL A 206 -5.63 13.04 -9.13
C VAL A 206 -6.09 13.46 -10.52
N GLY A 207 -7.24 12.94 -10.96
CA GLY A 207 -7.77 13.14 -12.30
C GLY A 207 -8.37 11.87 -12.89
N ALA A 208 -8.70 11.90 -14.17
CA ALA A 208 -9.35 10.79 -14.85
C ALA A 208 -8.53 9.50 -14.78
N ILE A 209 -9.18 8.39 -14.45
CA ILE A 209 -8.56 7.06 -14.43
C ILE A 209 -8.26 6.64 -15.88
N THR A 210 -6.99 6.42 -16.18
CA THR A 210 -6.52 6.02 -17.51
C THR A 210 -6.46 4.51 -17.67
N HIS A 211 -6.18 3.79 -16.59
CA HIS A 211 -6.13 2.33 -16.54
C HIS A 211 -6.73 1.83 -15.23
N ARG A 212 -7.50 0.77 -15.33
CA ARG A 212 -8.13 0.11 -14.20
C ARG A 212 -8.19 -1.39 -14.43
N THR A 213 -7.88 -2.19 -13.41
CA THR A 213 -8.17 -3.63 -13.47
C THR A 213 -9.66 -3.83 -13.64
N ARG A 214 -10.03 -4.89 -14.36
CA ARG A 214 -11.45 -5.26 -14.46
C ARG A 214 -11.99 -5.63 -13.08
N PRO A 215 -13.26 -5.32 -12.78
CA PRO A 215 -13.92 -5.84 -11.60
C PRO A 215 -13.74 -7.37 -11.51
N GLY A 216 -13.39 -7.87 -10.33
CA GLY A 216 -13.17 -9.31 -10.12
C GLY A 216 -11.72 -9.77 -10.21
N LEU A 217 -10.73 -8.86 -10.27
CA LEU A 217 -9.36 -9.25 -9.96
C LEU A 217 -9.32 -9.79 -8.53
N THR A 218 -9.09 -11.10 -8.41
CA THR A 218 -9.09 -11.80 -7.12
C THR A 218 -7.73 -12.38 -6.83
N TYR A 219 -7.39 -12.42 -5.54
CA TYR A 219 -6.25 -13.19 -5.06
C TYR A 219 -6.75 -14.36 -4.24
N THR A 220 -6.23 -15.54 -4.55
CA THR A 220 -6.49 -16.75 -3.76
C THR A 220 -5.16 -17.21 -3.16
N LEU A 221 -5.14 -17.35 -1.84
CA LEU A 221 -3.95 -17.72 -1.08
C LEU A 221 -4.27 -18.84 -0.12
N PRO A 222 -3.28 -19.73 0.15
CA PRO A 222 -3.35 -20.61 1.32
C PRO A 222 -3.52 -19.77 2.59
N THR A 223 -4.50 -20.14 3.42
CA THR A 223 -4.83 -19.38 4.65
C THR A 223 -3.64 -19.30 5.61
N GLU A 224 -2.85 -20.37 5.71
CA GLU A 224 -1.65 -20.40 6.55
C GLU A 224 -0.64 -19.32 6.12
N ALA A 225 -0.43 -19.17 4.81
CA ALA A 225 0.44 -18.10 4.29
C ALA A 225 -0.14 -16.70 4.53
N PHE A 226 -1.46 -16.56 4.39
CA PHE A 226 -2.17 -15.29 4.63
C PHE A 226 -2.17 -14.87 6.10
N LEU A 227 -2.27 -15.85 7.02
CA LEU A 227 -2.26 -15.62 8.47
C LEU A 227 -0.86 -15.61 9.08
N THR A 228 0.19 -15.80 8.28
CA THR A 228 1.57 -15.69 8.79
C THR A 228 1.75 -14.27 9.34
N GLY A 229 1.93 -14.19 10.68
CA GLY A 229 2.07 -12.94 11.42
C GLY A 229 0.78 -12.18 11.71
N ALA A 230 -0.36 -12.79 11.49
CA ALA A 230 -1.61 -12.25 11.97
C ALA A 230 -1.55 -11.97 13.49
N GLY A 231 -2.22 -10.90 13.91
CA GLY A 231 -2.31 -10.54 15.32
C GLY A 231 -2.96 -11.65 16.17
N GLN A 232 -3.99 -12.29 15.63
CA GLN A 232 -4.71 -13.39 16.28
C GLN A 232 -5.01 -14.52 15.26
N PRO A 233 -4.00 -15.33 14.86
CA PRO A 233 -4.15 -16.31 13.77
C PRO A 233 -5.20 -17.38 14.09
N ASP A 234 -5.28 -17.85 15.33
CA ASP A 234 -6.24 -18.88 15.74
C ASP A 234 -7.69 -18.36 15.66
N ALA A 235 -7.93 -17.13 16.10
CA ALA A 235 -9.25 -16.50 16.00
C ALA A 235 -9.66 -16.28 14.55
N ALA A 236 -8.74 -15.81 13.70
CA ALA A 236 -8.98 -15.65 12.27
C ALA A 236 -9.27 -17.00 11.60
N MET A 237 -8.50 -18.04 11.89
CA MET A 237 -8.73 -19.39 11.37
C MET A 237 -10.07 -19.95 11.83
N ALA A 238 -10.45 -19.73 13.09
CA ALA A 238 -11.75 -20.17 13.60
C ALA A 238 -12.92 -19.50 12.86
N ALA A 239 -12.83 -18.21 12.57
CA ALA A 239 -13.85 -17.48 11.81
C ALA A 239 -13.98 -18.01 10.37
N LEU A 240 -12.87 -18.27 9.69
CA LEU A 240 -12.86 -18.84 8.33
C LEU A 240 -13.43 -20.26 8.29
N ARG A 241 -13.11 -21.11 9.28
CA ARG A 241 -13.69 -22.45 9.40
C ARG A 241 -15.18 -22.40 9.71
N ALA A 242 -15.63 -21.45 10.53
CA ALA A 242 -17.05 -21.25 10.79
C ALA A 242 -17.82 -20.90 9.51
N GLU A 243 -17.30 -20.02 8.66
CA GLU A 243 -17.89 -19.70 7.36
C GLU A 243 -17.96 -20.94 6.45
N LEU A 244 -16.91 -21.76 6.38
CA LEU A 244 -16.89 -23.01 5.62
C LEU A 244 -17.95 -24.00 6.10
N ALA A 245 -18.29 -24.00 7.39
CA ALA A 245 -19.35 -24.82 7.99
C ALA A 245 -20.76 -24.23 7.83
N GLY A 246 -20.94 -23.15 7.05
CA GLY A 246 -22.22 -22.49 6.83
C GLY A 246 -22.56 -21.39 7.84
N GLY A 247 -21.59 -20.96 8.66
CA GLY A 247 -21.72 -19.87 9.61
C GLY A 247 -21.61 -18.48 8.94
N PRO A 248 -21.44 -17.43 9.76
CA PRO A 248 -21.38 -16.05 9.26
C PRO A 248 -20.31 -15.84 8.18
N ARG A 249 -20.65 -15.08 7.15
CA ARG A 249 -19.71 -14.73 6.08
C ARG A 249 -18.70 -13.68 6.56
N THR A 250 -17.43 -13.96 6.33
CA THR A 250 -16.33 -13.04 6.64
C THR A 250 -16.00 -12.09 5.50
N GLY A 251 -16.43 -12.42 4.27
CA GLY A 251 -16.05 -11.71 3.06
C GLY A 251 -14.72 -12.15 2.45
N PHE A 252 -13.93 -12.97 3.14
CA PHE A 252 -12.67 -13.54 2.61
C PHE A 252 -12.90 -14.79 1.75
N ARG A 253 -14.14 -15.22 1.56
CA ARG A 253 -14.54 -16.32 0.70
C ARG A 253 -13.64 -17.54 0.86
N PRO A 254 -13.58 -18.15 2.06
CA PRO A 254 -12.74 -19.32 2.27
C PRO A 254 -13.24 -20.49 1.43
N ALA A 255 -12.28 -21.28 0.90
CA ALA A 255 -12.56 -22.53 0.23
C ALA A 255 -11.61 -23.61 0.76
N SER A 256 -12.06 -24.87 0.74
CA SER A 256 -11.25 -26.01 1.19
C SER A 256 -11.00 -26.98 0.05
N THR A 257 -9.74 -27.35 -0.15
CA THR A 257 -9.31 -28.40 -1.07
C THR A 257 -8.50 -29.42 -0.26
N GLY A 258 -9.14 -30.49 0.18
CA GLY A 258 -8.51 -31.46 1.07
C GLY A 258 -8.16 -30.84 2.42
N THR A 259 -6.88 -30.83 2.75
CA THR A 259 -6.36 -30.27 4.02
C THR A 259 -6.06 -28.76 3.94
N VAL A 260 -6.03 -28.19 2.75
CA VAL A 260 -5.67 -26.76 2.54
C VAL A 260 -6.93 -25.90 2.51
N ILE A 261 -6.96 -24.88 3.34
CA ILE A 261 -7.95 -23.80 3.28
C ILE A 261 -7.31 -22.62 2.55
N THR A 262 -8.02 -22.07 1.58
CA THR A 262 -7.63 -20.85 0.87
C THR A 262 -8.58 -19.72 1.19
N VAL A 263 -8.10 -18.48 1.13
CA VAL A 263 -8.92 -17.26 1.17
C VAL A 263 -8.84 -16.54 -0.18
N THR A 264 -9.94 -15.94 -0.58
CA THR A 264 -10.02 -15.16 -1.82
C THR A 264 -10.62 -13.79 -1.53
N PHE A 265 -9.96 -12.74 -1.97
CA PHE A 265 -10.42 -11.36 -1.81
C PHE A 265 -10.20 -10.55 -3.08
N ASP A 266 -10.95 -9.47 -3.22
CA ASP A 266 -10.86 -8.60 -4.37
C ASP A 266 -9.78 -7.54 -4.19
N ARG A 267 -9.24 -7.09 -5.32
CA ARG A 267 -8.22 -6.06 -5.38
C ARG A 267 -8.46 -5.19 -6.61
N ALA A 268 -8.18 -3.90 -6.48
CA ALA A 268 -8.09 -3.00 -7.62
C ALA A 268 -6.66 -2.50 -7.81
N ILE A 269 -6.33 -2.21 -9.07
CA ILE A 269 -5.19 -1.40 -9.46
C ILE A 269 -5.77 -0.31 -10.35
N MET A 270 -5.52 0.95 -10.00
CA MET A 270 -5.99 2.10 -10.76
C MET A 270 -4.81 3.03 -11.02
N ALA A 271 -4.67 3.43 -12.28
CA ALA A 271 -3.70 4.44 -12.69
C ALA A 271 -4.44 5.66 -13.22
N SER A 272 -3.96 6.83 -12.83
CA SER A 272 -4.46 8.11 -13.28
C SER A 272 -3.32 9.01 -13.69
N SER A 273 -3.54 9.87 -14.68
CA SER A 273 -2.61 10.96 -14.98
C SER A 273 -3.04 12.19 -14.21
N ARG A 274 -2.09 12.83 -13.50
CA ARG A 274 -2.36 14.09 -12.84
C ARG A 274 -2.74 15.15 -13.87
N GLU A 275 -3.92 15.74 -13.71
CA GLU A 275 -4.35 16.87 -14.51
C GLU A 275 -3.49 18.12 -14.25
N ARG A 276 -3.53 19.09 -15.17
CA ARG A 276 -2.71 20.32 -15.11
C ARG A 276 -3.22 21.31 -14.08
#